data_ae7ed16fd36032f1fb9abaa15ac6e84d
#
_entry.id   ae7ed16fd36032f1fb9abaa15ac6e84d
#
_cell.length_a   1.000
_cell.length_b   1.000
_cell.length_c   1.000
_cell.angle_alpha   90.00
_cell.angle_beta   90.00
_cell.angle_gamma   90.00
#
_symmetry.space_group_name_H-M   'P 1'
#
loop_
_entity.id
_entity.type
_entity.pdbx_description
1 polymer ?
#
loop_
_entity_poly.entity_id
_entity_poly.type
_entity_poly.pdbx_seq_one_letter_code
_entity_poly.pdbx_strand_id
1 'polypeptide(L)'
;KVRGIYLGSKLENVEVMDSIKDTYNILAKAIKEHRKVLIDYYSYKKGITTRTINPYDLFLYSSGWGVAAYCNLRHDLRHFELKRIDKIKLLDEFF
;
A
#
# COMPACT_ATOMS: atom_id res chain seq x y z
N LYS A 1 8.91 -11.72 10.30
CA LYS A 1 8.13 -12.82 9.72
C LYS A 1 6.73 -12.35 9.40
N VAL A 2 6.33 -12.60 8.19
CA VAL A 2 4.99 -12.22 7.73
C VAL A 2 3.92 -13.08 8.37
N ARG A 3 2.88 -12.45 8.89
CA ARG A 3 1.72 -13.10 9.50
C ARG A 3 0.46 -12.65 8.77
N GLY A 4 0.54 -12.56 7.49
CA GLY A 4 -0.56 -12.05 6.71
C GLY A 4 -1.46 -13.15 6.17
N ILE A 5 -2.66 -12.73 5.82
CA ILE A 5 -3.60 -13.52 5.05
C ILE A 5 -3.73 -12.80 3.72
N TYR A 6 -3.45 -13.53 2.64
CA TYR A 6 -3.66 -12.98 1.31
C TYR A 6 -5.11 -13.18 0.92
N LEU A 7 -5.83 -12.08 0.73
CA LEU A 7 -7.25 -12.11 0.43
C LEU A 7 -7.56 -11.88 -1.05
N GLY A 8 -6.68 -11.18 -1.76
CA GLY A 8 -6.87 -10.94 -3.18
C GLY A 8 -8.24 -10.36 -3.50
N SER A 9 -8.95 -10.96 -4.47
CA SER A 9 -10.26 -10.48 -4.90
C SER A 9 -11.36 -10.61 -3.86
N LYS A 10 -11.09 -11.27 -2.73
CA LYS A 10 -12.06 -11.42 -1.65
C LYS A 10 -12.02 -10.28 -0.64
N LEU A 11 -11.18 -9.29 -0.86
CA LEU A 11 -11.04 -8.15 0.05
C LEU A 11 -12.33 -7.38 0.26
N GLU A 12 -13.22 -7.38 -0.70
CA GLU A 12 -14.50 -6.67 -0.63
C GLU A 12 -15.40 -7.12 0.52
N ASN A 13 -15.16 -8.34 1.04
CA ASN A 13 -15.94 -8.90 2.11
C ASN A 13 -15.30 -8.67 3.48
N VAL A 14 -14.21 -7.93 3.54
CA VAL A 14 -13.46 -7.67 4.76
C VAL A 14 -13.62 -6.22 5.16
N GLU A 15 -13.90 -6.01 6.43
CA GLU A 15 -14.06 -4.67 6.98
C GLU A 15 -12.72 -3.94 7.05
N VAL A 16 -12.71 -2.67 6.66
CA VAL A 16 -11.53 -1.81 6.67
C VAL A 16 -11.80 -0.64 7.61
N MET A 17 -10.84 -0.36 8.48
CA MET A 17 -10.95 0.74 9.45
C MET A 17 -11.05 2.09 8.74
N ASP A 18 -11.91 2.98 9.26
CA ASP A 18 -12.14 4.30 8.67
C ASP A 18 -10.86 5.12 8.53
N SER A 19 -9.94 5.00 9.49
CA SER A 19 -8.69 5.77 9.49
C SER A 19 -7.78 5.50 8.29
N ILE A 20 -7.94 4.34 7.63
CA ILE A 20 -7.12 3.97 6.47
C ILE A 20 -7.96 3.74 5.23
N LYS A 21 -9.25 4.03 5.28
CA LYS A 21 -10.19 3.67 4.21
C LYS A 21 -9.84 4.34 2.88
N ASP A 22 -9.51 5.62 2.91
CA ASP A 22 -9.16 6.36 1.70
C ASP A 22 -7.88 5.80 1.07
N THR A 23 -6.87 5.54 1.90
CA THR A 23 -5.61 4.94 1.46
C THR A 23 -5.86 3.56 0.84
N TYR A 24 -6.66 2.75 1.52
CA TYR A 24 -7.04 1.43 1.02
C TYR A 24 -7.73 1.51 -0.34
N ASN A 25 -8.70 2.40 -0.48
CA ASN A 25 -9.46 2.54 -1.73
C ASN A 25 -8.59 3.01 -2.89
N ILE A 26 -7.68 3.94 -2.64
CA ILE A 26 -6.74 4.41 -3.66
C ILE A 26 -5.83 3.28 -4.11
N LEU A 27 -5.29 2.52 -3.15
CA LEU A 27 -4.42 1.38 -3.47
C LEU A 27 -5.16 0.29 -4.22
N ALA A 28 -6.39 -0.01 -3.83
CA ALA A 28 -7.21 -1.01 -4.52
C ALA A 28 -7.45 -0.61 -5.98
N LYS A 29 -7.75 0.66 -6.22
CA LYS A 29 -7.93 1.18 -7.58
C LYS A 29 -6.63 1.11 -8.37
N ALA A 30 -5.51 1.50 -7.76
CA ALA A 30 -4.20 1.47 -8.40
C ALA A 30 -3.82 0.04 -8.81
N ILE A 31 -4.06 -0.93 -7.95
CA ILE A 31 -3.79 -2.34 -8.24
C ILE A 31 -4.64 -2.80 -9.43
N LYS A 32 -5.93 -2.48 -9.41
CA LYS A 32 -6.85 -2.89 -10.48
C LYS A 32 -6.45 -2.29 -11.82
N GLU A 33 -6.01 -1.04 -11.83
CA GLU A 33 -5.70 -0.30 -13.05
C GLU A 33 -4.22 -0.33 -13.43
N HIS A 34 -3.39 -1.01 -12.66
CA HIS A 34 -1.93 -1.08 -12.88
C HIS A 34 -1.29 0.30 -12.89
N ARG A 35 -1.67 1.14 -11.94
CA ARG A 35 -1.20 2.52 -11.85
C ARG A 35 -0.21 2.69 -10.71
N LYS A 36 0.79 3.53 -10.96
CA LYS A 36 1.75 3.91 -9.92
C LYS A 36 1.09 4.82 -8.90
N VAL A 37 1.64 4.82 -7.70
CA VAL A 37 1.14 5.62 -6.58
C VAL A 37 2.31 6.35 -5.94
N LEU A 38 2.13 7.64 -5.65
CA LEU A 38 3.10 8.41 -4.89
C LEU A 38 2.68 8.41 -3.43
N ILE A 39 3.59 8.03 -2.53
CA ILE A 39 3.31 8.00 -1.10
C ILE A 39 4.36 8.76 -0.31
N ASP A 40 3.93 9.38 0.78
CA ASP A 40 4.80 9.82 1.85
C ASP A 40 4.69 8.79 2.95
N TYR A 41 5.79 8.08 3.21
CA TYR A 41 5.81 6.94 4.10
C TYR A 41 6.65 7.22 5.34
N TYR A 42 6.08 6.96 6.50
CA TYR A 42 6.78 7.12 7.76
C TYR A 42 7.63 5.89 8.08
N SER A 43 8.93 6.12 8.20
CA SER A 43 9.88 5.10 8.61
C SER A 43 10.39 5.45 10.01
N TYR A 44 10.43 4.47 10.90
CA TYR A 44 10.82 4.71 12.28
C TYR A 44 12.21 5.34 12.41
N LYS A 45 13.14 5.01 11.51
CA LYS A 45 14.50 5.50 11.59
C LYS A 45 14.75 6.79 10.80
N LYS A 46 13.99 7.01 9.74
CA LYS A 46 14.29 8.08 8.79
C LYS A 46 13.20 9.14 8.70
N GLY A 47 12.11 9.00 9.45
CA GLY A 47 10.98 9.89 9.33
C GLY A 47 10.23 9.67 8.02
N ILE A 48 9.69 10.74 7.46
CA ILE A 48 8.91 10.67 6.22
C ILE A 48 9.83 10.60 5.01
N THR A 49 9.58 9.62 4.14
CA THR A 49 10.25 9.51 2.84
C THR A 49 9.19 9.46 1.74
N THR A 50 9.44 10.19 0.65
CA THR A 50 8.54 10.21 -0.50
C THR A 50 8.97 9.14 -1.49
N ARG A 51 8.04 8.29 -1.91
CA ARG A 51 8.33 7.16 -2.80
C ARG A 51 7.24 7.00 -3.84
N THR A 52 7.64 6.60 -5.04
CA THR A 52 6.71 6.08 -6.05
C THR A 52 6.73 4.57 -5.97
N ILE A 53 5.56 3.96 -5.90
CA ILE A 53 5.44 2.51 -5.78
C ILE A 53 4.52 1.96 -6.87
N ASN A 54 4.77 0.69 -7.25
CA ASN A 54 3.90 -0.08 -8.12
C ASN A 54 3.17 -1.08 -7.24
N PRO A 55 1.92 -0.82 -6.84
CA PRO A 55 1.23 -1.71 -5.91
C PRO A 55 0.71 -2.97 -6.60
N TYR A 56 0.89 -4.12 -5.95
CA TYR A 56 0.46 -5.40 -6.50
C TYR A 56 -0.72 -6.01 -5.74
N ASP A 57 -0.65 -6.04 -4.42
CA ASP A 57 -1.67 -6.69 -3.59
C ASP A 57 -1.80 -6.05 -2.23
N LEU A 58 -3.01 -6.14 -1.67
CA LEU A 58 -3.29 -5.76 -0.30
C LEU A 58 -3.36 -6.99 0.58
N PHE A 59 -2.79 -6.91 1.77
CA PHE A 59 -2.74 -8.02 2.73
C PHE A 59 -3.23 -7.56 4.09
N LEU A 60 -3.90 -8.46 4.78
CA LEU A 60 -4.24 -8.25 6.18
C LEU A 60 -3.26 -9.04 7.04
N TYR A 61 -2.40 -8.31 7.74
CA TYR A 61 -1.44 -8.87 8.70
C TYR A 61 -2.02 -8.77 10.11
N SER A 62 -1.40 -9.47 11.06
CA SER A 62 -1.79 -9.34 12.47
C SER A 62 -1.65 -7.91 12.99
N SER A 63 -0.74 -7.12 12.41
CA SER A 63 -0.51 -5.71 12.77
C SER A 63 -1.37 -4.72 11.99
N GLY A 64 -2.20 -5.20 11.07
CA GLY A 64 -3.07 -4.37 10.26
C GLY A 64 -2.88 -4.56 8.76
N TRP A 65 -3.48 -3.69 7.98
CA TRP A 65 -3.41 -3.74 6.53
C TRP A 65 -2.05 -3.31 6.00
N GLY A 66 -1.59 -4.01 4.97
CA GLY A 66 -0.37 -3.68 4.25
C GLY A 66 -0.54 -3.84 2.75
N VAL A 67 0.37 -3.25 1.99
CA VAL A 67 0.42 -3.38 0.54
C VAL A 67 1.79 -3.92 0.14
N ALA A 68 1.78 -4.91 -0.74
CA ALA A 68 3.00 -5.40 -1.39
C ALA A 68 3.17 -4.59 -2.68
N ALA A 69 4.34 -4.00 -2.85
CA ALA A 69 4.60 -3.11 -3.96
C ALA A 69 6.07 -3.12 -4.35
N TYR A 70 6.35 -2.80 -5.61
CA TYR A 70 7.71 -2.49 -6.03
C TYR A 70 8.02 -1.05 -5.65
N CYS A 71 9.09 -0.84 -4.92
CA CYS A 71 9.50 0.50 -4.49
C CYS A 71 10.52 1.07 -5.48
N ASN A 72 10.13 2.14 -6.19
CA ASN A 72 11.00 2.75 -7.19
C ASN A 72 12.16 3.54 -6.55
N LEU A 73 12.06 3.87 -5.26
CA LEU A 73 13.16 4.50 -4.53
C LEU A 73 14.26 3.49 -4.18
N ARG A 74 13.86 2.30 -3.70
CA ARG A 74 14.79 1.26 -3.25
C ARG A 74 15.09 0.20 -4.32
N HIS A 75 14.36 0.21 -5.42
CA HIS A 75 14.50 -0.74 -6.53
C HIS A 75 14.32 -2.20 -6.09
N ASP A 76 13.35 -2.44 -5.21
CA ASP A 76 13.01 -3.79 -4.78
C ASP A 76 11.56 -3.88 -4.33
N LEU A 77 11.11 -5.12 -4.13
CA LEU A 77 9.78 -5.39 -3.58
C LEU A 77 9.78 -5.10 -2.09
N ARG A 78 8.73 -4.42 -1.63
CA ARG A 78 8.57 -4.06 -0.23
C ARG A 78 7.13 -4.19 0.21
N HIS A 79 6.96 -4.30 1.52
CA HIS A 79 5.66 -4.23 2.16
C HIS A 79 5.55 -2.89 2.87
N PHE A 80 4.43 -2.21 2.67
CA PHE A 80 4.16 -0.94 3.33
C PHE A 80 2.90 -1.08 4.18
N GLU A 81 2.98 -0.66 5.43
CA GLU A 81 1.79 -0.64 6.30
C GLU A 81 0.95 0.58 5.95
N LEU A 82 -0.33 0.38 5.72
CA LEU A 82 -1.23 1.47 5.33
C LEU A 82 -1.26 2.58 6.38
N LYS A 83 -1.25 2.22 7.65
CA LYS A 83 -1.28 3.18 8.75
C LYS A 83 -0.05 4.10 8.80
N ARG A 84 1.03 3.73 8.09
CA ARG A 84 2.27 4.52 8.03
C ARG A 84 2.37 5.36 6.76
N ILE A 85 1.38 5.27 5.88
CA ILE A 85 1.29 6.14 4.71
C ILE A 85 0.63 7.44 5.16
N ASP A 86 1.41 8.53 5.13
CA ASP A 86 0.93 9.84 5.56
C ASP A 86 0.14 10.53 4.48
N LYS A 87 0.66 10.50 3.24
CA LYS A 87 -0.02 11.06 2.08
C LYS A 87 0.04 10.07 0.94
N ILE A 88 -0.99 10.09 0.10
CA ILE A 88 -1.09 9.18 -1.03
C ILE A 88 -1.70 9.90 -2.22
N LYS A 89 -1.15 9.65 -3.41
CA LYS A 89 -1.65 10.22 -4.66
C LYS A 89 -1.60 9.17 -5.75
N LEU A 90 -2.74 8.95 -6.39
CA LEU A 90 -2.84 8.07 -7.56
C LEU A 90 -2.25 8.80 -8.77
N LEU A 91 -1.30 8.18 -9.44
CA LEU A 91 -0.63 8.78 -10.60
C LEU A 91 -1.27 8.29 -11.90
N ASP A 92 -1.06 9.04 -12.96
CA ASP A 92 -1.48 8.65 -14.32
C ASP A 92 -0.41 7.84 -15.05
N GLU A 93 0.57 7.34 -14.32
CA GLU A 93 1.62 6.47 -14.84
C GLU A 93 1.25 5.02 -14.56
N PHE A 94 1.48 4.17 -15.54
CA PHE A 94 1.12 2.75 -15.47
C PHE A 94 2.37 1.88 -15.40
N PHE A 95 2.14 0.65 -14.97
CA PHE A 95 3.24 -0.32 -14.89
C PHE A 95 2.80 -1.71 -15.33
#